data_041447c4d5bb6bbf43e0a08ed195a7d2
#
_entry.id   041447c4d5bb6bbf43e0a08ed195a7d2
#
_cell.length_a   1.000
_cell.length_b   1.000
_cell.length_c   1.000
_cell.angle_alpha   90.00
_cell.angle_beta   90.00
_cell.angle_gamma   90.00
#
_symmetry.space_group_name_H-M   'P 1'
#
loop_
_entity.id
_entity.type
_entity.pdbx_description
1 polymer ?
#
loop_
_entity_poly.entity_id
_entity_poly.type
_entity_poly.pdbx_seq_one_letter_code
_entity_poly.pdbx_strand_id
1 'polypeptide(L)'
;MKNVKAVLFTWLFCLAVGIIPNRNCAVAQTKDEKAKALSRPIPPTRDPHTAGYVDATELPDGDIPSPDVDGNFIIGPTHNIAKEMIVQDNLPQGMIYRFVMNSTDSKIYPGITREPSTFGTVDAADPAKLIVTSSHPAPYTRHIEVYVPRQYVHGTVAPFIVGADGPDHLLFTALDNLIAEHKVPAMIAISIGNGSGDAQGSERGLEYDTMSGVYAEFVETEVLPLVETNCKVKLTKDPDGRATMGGSSGGSCALIMAWYRPDLYHRVLTYSGTFINQQWPYNAETPHGAWEFHEHLIPGSAAKPLRIWMEVGDRDLFNPNVMRDNMHDWVQANENMARVLADKGYHYQFIFARNAGHVDRKVKQQTLPEALEWLWKDYHPVTK
;
A
#
# COMPACT_ATOMS: atom_id res chain seq x y z
N MET A 1 -4.45 -97.53 -12.16
CA MET A 1 -4.70 -98.15 -13.50
C MET A 1 -5.11 -97.09 -14.46
N LYS A 2 -4.46 -97.09 -15.62
CA LYS A 2 -4.75 -96.40 -16.89
C LYS A 2 -4.28 -94.90 -16.99
N ASN A 3 -3.12 -94.81 -17.61
CA ASN A 3 -2.59 -93.83 -18.52
C ASN A 3 -3.61 -93.24 -19.49
N VAL A 4 -3.46 -92.00 -19.86
CA VAL A 4 -3.41 -91.57 -21.27
C VAL A 4 -2.66 -90.25 -21.42
N LYS A 5 -1.84 -90.21 -22.39
CA LYS A 5 -0.79 -89.40 -22.92
C LYS A 5 -1.13 -87.93 -23.24
N ALA A 6 -0.05 -87.18 -23.18
CA ALA A 6 0.19 -85.81 -23.67
C ALA A 6 -0.19 -85.62 -25.15
N VAL A 7 -0.57 -84.42 -25.47
CA VAL A 7 -0.21 -83.74 -26.73
C VAL A 7 0.15 -82.28 -26.42
N LEU A 8 1.42 -81.92 -26.70
CA LEU A 8 1.94 -80.57 -26.75
C LEU A 8 1.31 -79.82 -27.91
N PHE A 9 0.79 -78.65 -27.67
CA PHE A 9 0.64 -77.63 -28.69
C PHE A 9 1.24 -76.29 -28.20
N THR A 10 2.37 -75.98 -28.76
CA THR A 10 3.10 -74.75 -28.54
C THR A 10 2.39 -73.65 -29.29
N TRP A 11 1.82 -72.69 -28.60
CA TRP A 11 1.45 -71.40 -29.18
C TRP A 11 2.30 -70.30 -28.53
N LEU A 12 3.18 -69.68 -29.36
CA LEU A 12 3.91 -68.47 -29.09
C LEU A 12 2.91 -67.34 -29.02
N PHE A 13 2.66 -66.79 -27.85
CA PHE A 13 1.98 -65.48 -27.71
C PHE A 13 3.04 -64.42 -27.42
N CYS A 14 3.33 -63.59 -28.43
CA CYS A 14 4.05 -62.34 -28.27
C CYS A 14 3.26 -61.42 -27.34
N LEU A 15 3.75 -61.20 -26.12
CA LEU A 15 3.31 -60.11 -25.28
C LEU A 15 3.88 -58.81 -25.86
N ALA A 16 3.07 -58.11 -26.62
CA ALA A 16 3.32 -56.69 -26.91
C ALA A 16 2.99 -55.89 -25.66
N VAL A 17 4.01 -55.52 -24.90
CA VAL A 17 3.90 -54.52 -23.84
C VAL A 17 3.64 -53.16 -24.52
N GLY A 18 2.36 -52.78 -24.56
CA GLY A 18 1.95 -51.45 -24.97
C GLY A 18 2.39 -50.44 -23.92
N ILE A 19 3.52 -49.79 -24.13
CA ILE A 19 3.89 -48.57 -23.43
C ILE A 19 2.92 -47.48 -23.89
N ILE A 20 1.93 -47.17 -23.07
CA ILE A 20 1.12 -45.98 -23.23
C ILE A 20 1.99 -44.78 -22.83
N PRO A 21 2.40 -43.91 -23.75
CA PRO A 21 3.07 -42.70 -23.36
C PRO A 21 2.06 -41.79 -22.66
N ASN A 22 2.25 -41.57 -21.38
CA ASN A 22 1.54 -40.57 -20.60
C ASN A 22 1.93 -39.20 -21.20
N ARG A 23 1.15 -38.73 -22.16
CA ARG A 23 1.28 -37.39 -22.72
C ARG A 23 0.71 -36.42 -21.70
N ASN A 24 1.55 -36.03 -20.74
CA ASN A 24 1.38 -34.73 -20.13
C ASN A 24 1.58 -33.68 -21.23
N CYS A 25 0.49 -33.33 -21.90
CA CYS A 25 0.46 -32.13 -22.72
C CYS A 25 0.52 -30.92 -21.77
N ALA A 26 1.73 -30.61 -21.28
CA ALA A 26 2.02 -29.27 -20.89
C ALA A 26 2.04 -28.44 -22.19
N VAL A 27 0.93 -27.76 -22.46
CA VAL A 27 0.87 -26.75 -23.51
C VAL A 27 1.92 -25.69 -23.10
N ALA A 28 3.08 -25.78 -23.72
CA ALA A 28 4.10 -24.75 -23.60
C ALA A 28 3.50 -23.48 -24.28
N GLN A 29 2.99 -22.57 -23.44
CA GLN A 29 2.62 -21.24 -23.95
C GLN A 29 3.86 -20.64 -24.60
N THR A 30 3.71 -20.22 -25.84
CA THR A 30 4.79 -19.58 -26.59
C THR A 30 5.26 -18.33 -25.82
N LYS A 31 6.53 -17.96 -25.97
CA LYS A 31 7.09 -16.76 -25.34
C LYS A 31 6.26 -15.51 -25.64
N ASP A 32 5.66 -15.45 -26.82
CA ASP A 32 4.82 -14.34 -27.26
C ASP A 32 3.44 -14.30 -26.56
N GLU A 33 2.84 -15.46 -26.25
CA GLU A 33 1.60 -15.49 -25.47
C GLU A 33 1.84 -15.14 -24.00
N LYS A 34 2.97 -15.56 -23.41
CA LYS A 34 3.37 -15.12 -22.06
C LYS A 34 3.67 -13.62 -22.01
N ALA A 35 4.33 -13.07 -23.03
CA ALA A 35 4.59 -11.62 -23.13
C ALA A 35 3.28 -10.83 -23.28
N LYS A 36 2.31 -11.35 -24.05
CA LYS A 36 1.01 -10.70 -24.26
C LYS A 36 0.11 -10.75 -23.02
N ALA A 37 0.22 -11.79 -22.19
CA ALA A 37 -0.51 -11.90 -20.92
C ALA A 37 0.05 -11.01 -19.82
N LEU A 38 1.30 -10.53 -19.96
CA LEU A 38 2.00 -9.71 -18.96
C LEU A 38 2.03 -8.20 -19.29
N SER A 39 1.66 -7.81 -20.51
CA SER A 39 1.61 -6.39 -20.87
C SER A 39 0.28 -5.78 -20.39
N ARG A 40 0.31 -5.16 -19.22
CA ARG A 40 -0.79 -4.25 -18.82
C ARG A 40 -0.83 -3.10 -19.85
N PRO A 41 -2.03 -2.65 -20.28
CA PRO A 41 -2.13 -1.45 -21.09
C PRO A 41 -1.40 -0.30 -20.40
N ILE A 42 -0.57 0.43 -21.17
CA ILE A 42 0.03 1.66 -20.63
C ILE A 42 -1.10 2.68 -20.50
N PRO A 43 -1.39 3.21 -19.31
CA PRO A 43 -2.42 4.21 -19.14
C PRO A 43 -2.12 5.45 -20.00
N PRO A 44 -3.15 6.12 -20.55
CA PRO A 44 -2.93 7.37 -21.27
C PRO A 44 -2.39 8.44 -20.31
N THR A 45 -1.54 9.32 -20.80
CA THR A 45 -1.14 10.52 -20.04
C THR A 45 -2.36 11.42 -19.85
N ARG A 46 -2.61 11.87 -18.62
CA ARG A 46 -3.68 12.82 -18.30
C ARG A 46 -3.14 14.24 -18.32
N ASP A 47 -3.94 15.18 -18.79
CA ASP A 47 -3.59 16.60 -18.78
C ASP A 47 -4.26 17.28 -17.60
N PRO A 48 -3.49 17.77 -16.60
CA PRO A 48 -4.03 18.40 -15.40
C PRO A 48 -4.72 19.76 -15.66
N HIS A 49 -4.63 20.29 -16.89
CA HIS A 49 -5.34 21.52 -17.28
C HIS A 49 -6.71 21.26 -17.93
N THR A 50 -7.13 20.00 -18.02
CA THR A 50 -8.47 19.66 -18.52
C THR A 50 -9.58 19.87 -17.47
N ALA A 51 -10.81 20.06 -17.92
CA ALA A 51 -11.96 20.17 -17.03
C ALA A 51 -12.09 18.90 -16.16
N GLY A 52 -12.31 19.10 -14.85
CA GLY A 52 -12.43 18.01 -13.87
C GLY A 52 -11.19 17.84 -12.98
N TYR A 53 -10.04 18.41 -13.36
CA TYR A 53 -8.87 18.49 -12.49
C TYR A 53 -8.99 19.68 -11.52
N VAL A 54 -8.28 19.61 -10.38
CA VAL A 54 -8.22 20.72 -9.45
C VAL A 54 -7.31 21.83 -10.00
N ASP A 55 -7.60 23.08 -9.67
CA ASP A 55 -6.64 24.16 -9.90
C ASP A 55 -5.34 23.89 -9.14
N ALA A 56 -4.23 23.89 -9.87
CA ALA A 56 -2.92 23.56 -9.32
C ALA A 56 -1.85 24.54 -9.84
N THR A 57 -0.87 24.83 -8.98
CA THR A 57 0.32 25.63 -9.37
C THR A 57 1.29 24.72 -10.11
N GLU A 58 1.54 25.00 -11.39
CA GLU A 58 2.59 24.31 -12.14
C GLU A 58 3.96 24.89 -11.77
N LEU A 59 4.87 24.01 -11.34
CA LEU A 59 6.22 24.39 -10.96
C LEU A 59 7.19 24.21 -12.15
N PRO A 60 8.32 24.95 -12.17
CA PRO A 60 9.38 24.71 -13.14
C PRO A 60 9.84 23.24 -13.11
N ASP A 61 10.27 22.73 -14.29
CA ASP A 61 10.71 21.34 -14.41
C ASP A 61 11.87 21.01 -13.46
N GLY A 62 11.70 19.97 -12.66
CA GLY A 62 12.64 19.53 -11.65
C GLY A 62 12.39 20.10 -10.25
N ASP A 63 11.54 21.13 -10.12
CA ASP A 63 11.18 21.74 -8.85
C ASP A 63 10.06 20.94 -8.14
N ILE A 64 9.95 21.18 -6.82
CA ILE A 64 8.92 20.65 -5.94
C ILE A 64 8.39 21.79 -5.06
N PRO A 65 7.17 21.68 -4.49
CA PRO A 65 6.65 22.74 -3.64
C PRO A 65 7.46 22.87 -2.34
N SER A 66 7.40 24.05 -1.75
CA SER A 66 7.96 24.26 -0.41
C SER A 66 7.20 23.45 0.65
N PRO A 67 7.88 22.92 1.68
CA PRO A 67 7.20 22.28 2.83
C PRO A 67 6.39 23.28 3.67
N ASP A 68 6.40 24.57 3.33
CA ASP A 68 5.68 25.62 4.05
C ASP A 68 4.29 25.93 3.49
N VAL A 69 3.90 25.32 2.38
CA VAL A 69 2.66 25.66 1.67
C VAL A 69 1.71 24.46 1.56
N ASP A 70 0.43 24.74 1.69
CA ASP A 70 -0.66 23.81 1.39
C ASP A 70 -1.15 24.02 -0.05
N GLY A 71 -1.93 23.07 -0.60
CA GLY A 71 -2.60 23.20 -1.88
C GLY A 71 -2.17 22.19 -2.93
N ASN A 72 -2.44 22.51 -4.20
CA ASN A 72 -2.27 21.61 -5.33
C ASN A 72 -1.11 22.07 -6.20
N PHE A 73 -0.24 21.13 -6.56
CA PHE A 73 0.97 21.40 -7.34
C PHE A 73 1.15 20.40 -8.47
N ILE A 74 1.65 20.87 -9.62
CA ILE A 74 2.08 20.04 -10.74
C ILE A 74 3.60 20.06 -10.79
N ILE A 75 4.24 18.90 -10.79
CA ILE A 75 5.71 18.75 -10.87
C ILE A 75 6.13 17.91 -12.08
N GLY A 76 7.39 18.01 -12.45
CA GLY A 76 7.98 17.20 -13.54
C GLY A 76 7.91 17.92 -14.90
N PRO A 77 8.29 17.25 -15.98
CA PRO A 77 8.43 15.78 -16.14
C PRO A 77 9.76 15.17 -15.64
N THR A 78 10.71 15.97 -15.17
CA THR A 78 12.00 15.49 -14.66
C THR A 78 11.94 15.27 -13.16
N HIS A 79 12.32 14.06 -12.71
CA HIS A 79 12.32 13.68 -11.30
C HIS A 79 13.75 13.39 -10.84
N ASN A 80 14.39 14.40 -10.26
CA ASN A 80 15.74 14.28 -9.72
C ASN A 80 15.72 13.70 -8.31
N ILE A 81 16.68 12.84 -8.01
CA ILE A 81 16.83 12.30 -6.66
C ILE A 81 17.23 13.43 -5.72
N ALA A 82 16.46 13.66 -4.66
CA ALA A 82 16.80 14.62 -3.63
C ALA A 82 18.07 14.20 -2.88
N LYS A 83 18.87 15.16 -2.42
CA LYS A 83 20.15 14.87 -1.74
C LYS A 83 19.93 14.06 -0.45
N GLU A 84 18.82 14.25 0.21
CA GLU A 84 18.43 13.53 1.42
C GLU A 84 18.07 12.06 1.18
N MET A 85 17.90 11.66 -0.08
CA MET A 85 17.67 10.27 -0.49
C MET A 85 18.97 9.50 -0.76
N ILE A 86 20.11 10.15 -0.61
CA ILE A 86 21.43 9.56 -0.80
C ILE A 86 22.07 9.33 0.57
N VAL A 87 22.54 8.10 0.82
CA VAL A 87 23.26 7.78 2.06
C VAL A 87 24.51 8.68 2.18
N GLN A 88 24.67 9.32 3.32
CA GLN A 88 25.80 10.19 3.63
C GLN A 88 26.62 9.55 4.77
N ASP A 89 27.78 9.03 4.44
CA ASP A 89 28.65 8.28 5.38
C ASP A 89 29.13 9.12 6.58
N ASN A 90 29.13 10.44 6.45
CA ASN A 90 29.53 11.38 7.50
C ASN A 90 28.40 11.75 8.47
N LEU A 91 27.16 11.30 8.21
CA LEU A 91 26.02 11.55 9.09
C LEU A 91 25.72 10.32 9.98
N PRO A 92 25.15 10.55 11.17
CA PRO A 92 24.74 9.48 12.05
C PRO A 92 23.67 8.60 11.40
N GLN A 93 23.97 7.33 11.23
CA GLN A 93 23.01 6.34 10.71
C GLN A 93 22.18 5.74 11.85
N GLY A 94 20.88 5.62 11.67
CA GLY A 94 19.99 4.95 12.58
C GLY A 94 20.23 3.43 12.61
N MET A 95 19.66 2.78 13.61
CA MET A 95 19.72 1.32 13.77
C MET A 95 18.44 0.70 13.22
N ILE A 96 18.57 -0.33 12.40
CA ILE A 96 17.44 -1.09 11.86
C ILE A 96 17.30 -2.41 12.63
N TYR A 97 16.19 -2.54 13.34
CA TYR A 97 15.80 -3.79 14.00
C TYR A 97 14.88 -4.58 13.06
N ARG A 98 15.06 -5.90 13.04
CA ARG A 98 14.28 -6.83 12.22
C ARG A 98 13.73 -7.93 13.06
N PHE A 99 12.43 -8.16 12.96
CA PHE A 99 11.79 -9.30 13.60
C PHE A 99 10.57 -9.75 12.80
N VAL A 100 10.02 -10.87 13.20
CA VAL A 100 8.86 -11.47 12.54
C VAL A 100 7.71 -11.62 13.53
N MET A 101 6.50 -11.56 13.01
CA MET A 101 5.26 -11.85 13.71
C MET A 101 4.54 -12.97 12.96
N ASN A 102 4.25 -14.08 13.63
CA ASN A 102 3.43 -15.14 13.05
C ASN A 102 1.97 -14.75 13.13
N SER A 103 1.24 -14.87 12.05
CA SER A 103 -0.18 -14.53 12.00
C SER A 103 -1.03 -15.38 12.96
N THR A 104 -0.58 -16.61 13.27
CA THR A 104 -1.23 -17.47 14.27
C THR A 104 -1.25 -16.88 15.69
N ASP A 105 -0.35 -15.93 15.97
CA ASP A 105 -0.29 -15.23 17.26
C ASP A 105 -1.15 -13.96 17.26
N SER A 106 -1.62 -13.53 16.08
CA SER A 106 -2.53 -12.39 15.92
C SER A 106 -3.97 -12.78 16.21
N LYS A 107 -4.66 -11.94 16.96
CA LYS A 107 -6.10 -12.08 17.21
C LYS A 107 -6.94 -11.44 16.11
N ILE A 108 -6.35 -10.47 15.39
CA ILE A 108 -7.05 -9.67 14.38
C ILE A 108 -6.81 -10.25 12.98
N TYR A 109 -5.56 -10.61 12.65
CA TYR A 109 -5.16 -11.10 11.33
C TYR A 109 -4.49 -12.48 11.40
N PRO A 110 -5.27 -13.56 11.64
CA PRO A 110 -4.72 -14.92 11.72
C PRO A 110 -4.26 -15.47 10.36
N GLY A 111 -4.64 -14.81 9.27
CA GLY A 111 -4.22 -15.11 7.91
C GLY A 111 -5.29 -15.78 7.06
N ILE A 112 -5.52 -15.20 5.90
CA ILE A 112 -6.35 -15.79 4.83
C ILE A 112 -5.59 -15.75 3.50
N THR A 113 -6.02 -16.59 2.58
CA THR A 113 -5.63 -16.51 1.17
C THR A 113 -6.81 -16.79 0.28
N ARG A 114 -6.80 -16.17 -0.90
CA ARG A 114 -7.79 -16.41 -1.95
C ARG A 114 -7.41 -17.64 -2.76
N GLU A 115 -8.41 -18.45 -3.16
CA GLU A 115 -8.19 -19.54 -4.10
C GLU A 115 -7.63 -19.00 -5.42
N PRO A 116 -6.57 -19.58 -6.01
CA PRO A 116 -5.87 -19.03 -7.16
C PRO A 116 -6.72 -18.75 -8.40
N SER A 117 -7.81 -19.49 -8.59
CA SER A 117 -8.74 -19.36 -9.73
C SER A 117 -9.92 -18.44 -9.48
N THR A 118 -10.07 -17.92 -8.25
CA THR A 118 -11.21 -17.11 -7.83
C THR A 118 -10.82 -15.66 -7.67
N PHE A 119 -10.65 -14.96 -8.76
CA PHE A 119 -10.79 -13.51 -8.73
C PHE A 119 -12.29 -13.23 -8.61
N GLY A 120 -12.69 -12.33 -7.71
CA GLY A 120 -14.09 -12.03 -7.46
C GLY A 120 -14.88 -11.71 -8.74
N THR A 121 -16.13 -12.07 -8.76
CA THR A 121 -17.08 -11.76 -9.84
C THR A 121 -17.88 -10.53 -9.46
N VAL A 122 -18.14 -9.67 -10.43
CA VAL A 122 -19.05 -8.52 -10.25
C VAL A 122 -20.45 -9.04 -9.98
N ASP A 123 -21.15 -8.49 -8.98
CA ASP A 123 -22.57 -8.78 -8.75
C ASP A 123 -23.39 -8.31 -9.94
N ALA A 124 -24.20 -9.20 -10.52
CA ALA A 124 -25.00 -8.88 -11.69
C ALA A 124 -26.10 -7.82 -11.42
N ALA A 125 -26.53 -7.71 -10.16
CA ALA A 125 -27.54 -6.75 -9.73
C ALA A 125 -26.95 -5.41 -9.27
N ASP A 126 -25.68 -5.41 -8.86
CA ASP A 126 -24.96 -4.24 -8.36
C ASP A 126 -23.51 -4.24 -8.86
N PRO A 127 -23.20 -3.52 -9.95
CA PRO A 127 -21.85 -3.46 -10.52
C PRO A 127 -20.77 -2.88 -9.57
N ALA A 128 -21.17 -2.13 -8.56
CA ALA A 128 -20.26 -1.60 -7.54
C ALA A 128 -19.83 -2.64 -6.51
N LYS A 129 -20.46 -3.81 -6.51
CA LYS A 129 -20.18 -4.89 -5.56
C LYS A 129 -19.42 -6.03 -6.21
N LEU A 130 -18.27 -6.36 -5.62
CA LEU A 130 -17.48 -7.51 -6.00
C LEU A 130 -17.80 -8.70 -5.08
N ILE A 131 -18.22 -9.82 -5.68
CA ILE A 131 -18.45 -11.06 -4.95
C ILE A 131 -17.15 -11.88 -4.97
N VAL A 132 -16.52 -12.05 -3.83
CA VAL A 132 -15.42 -12.98 -3.65
C VAL A 132 -16.00 -14.33 -3.20
N THR A 133 -15.80 -15.35 -4.02
CA THR A 133 -16.46 -16.65 -3.84
C THR A 133 -15.70 -17.61 -2.92
N SER A 134 -14.39 -17.40 -2.72
CA SER A 134 -13.64 -18.27 -1.81
C SER A 134 -12.34 -17.61 -1.31
N SER A 135 -12.24 -17.55 0.00
CA SER A 135 -11.01 -17.37 0.77
C SER A 135 -10.98 -18.41 1.87
N HIS A 136 -9.81 -18.89 2.23
CA HIS A 136 -9.65 -19.86 3.31
C HIS A 136 -8.54 -19.44 4.26
N PRO A 137 -8.52 -19.94 5.50
CA PRO A 137 -7.45 -19.68 6.45
C PRO A 137 -6.09 -20.11 5.89
N ALA A 138 -5.13 -19.23 5.96
CA ALA A 138 -3.75 -19.44 5.50
C ALA A 138 -2.79 -18.64 6.39
N PRO A 139 -2.24 -19.25 7.44
CA PRO A 139 -1.26 -18.61 8.29
C PRO A 139 -0.02 -18.16 7.51
N TYR A 140 0.56 -17.04 7.91
CA TYR A 140 1.75 -16.47 7.29
C TYR A 140 2.68 -15.86 8.34
N THR A 141 3.87 -15.46 7.91
CA THR A 141 4.84 -14.75 8.73
C THR A 141 4.99 -13.32 8.20
N ARG A 142 4.74 -12.34 9.06
CA ARG A 142 4.89 -10.92 8.79
C ARG A 142 6.29 -10.47 9.17
N HIS A 143 6.97 -9.77 8.25
CA HIS A 143 8.25 -9.11 8.52
C HIS A 143 7.99 -7.69 8.99
N ILE A 144 8.69 -7.27 10.03
CA ILE A 144 8.66 -5.92 10.57
C ILE A 144 10.09 -5.41 10.65
N GLU A 145 10.35 -4.26 10.03
CA GLU A 145 11.60 -3.52 10.19
C GLU A 145 11.33 -2.19 10.89
N VAL A 146 12.13 -1.91 11.90
CA VAL A 146 12.02 -0.70 12.71
C VAL A 146 13.31 0.07 12.65
N TYR A 147 13.24 1.28 12.14
CA TYR A 147 14.32 2.24 12.16
C TYR A 147 14.25 3.05 13.46
N VAL A 148 15.34 3.09 14.21
CA VAL A 148 15.53 3.91 15.41
C VAL A 148 16.67 4.88 15.14
N PRO A 149 16.41 6.20 15.09
CA PRO A 149 17.44 7.18 14.76
C PRO A 149 18.55 7.20 15.81
N ARG A 150 19.77 7.50 15.40
CA ARG A 150 20.92 7.62 16.31
C ARG A 150 20.71 8.67 17.39
N GLN A 151 19.90 9.67 17.11
CA GLN A 151 19.54 10.77 17.99
C GLN A 151 18.50 10.40 19.06
N TYR A 152 17.89 9.20 18.96
CA TYR A 152 16.95 8.74 19.96
C TYR A 152 17.61 8.60 21.34
N VAL A 153 17.06 9.26 22.35
CA VAL A 153 17.54 9.17 23.72
C VAL A 153 16.77 8.05 24.44
N HIS A 154 17.47 7.04 24.85
CA HIS A 154 16.86 5.88 25.52
C HIS A 154 16.00 6.30 26.73
N GLY A 155 14.77 5.80 26.76
CA GLY A 155 13.80 6.08 27.83
C GLY A 155 12.91 7.31 27.58
N THR A 156 13.23 8.16 26.57
CA THR A 156 12.35 9.26 26.16
C THR A 156 11.23 8.73 25.24
N VAL A 157 10.14 9.48 25.18
CA VAL A 157 9.01 9.20 24.29
C VAL A 157 9.30 9.79 22.90
N ALA A 158 9.20 8.96 21.87
CA ALA A 158 9.45 9.37 20.49
C ALA A 158 8.17 9.42 19.64
N PRO A 159 8.03 10.40 18.73
CA PRO A 159 7.07 10.33 17.65
C PRO A 159 7.42 9.20 16.68
N PHE A 160 6.46 8.78 15.85
CA PHE A 160 6.71 7.69 14.92
C PHE A 160 5.86 7.76 13.65
N ILE A 161 6.33 7.08 12.61
CA ILE A 161 5.61 6.86 11.36
C ILE A 161 5.46 5.36 11.09
N VAL A 162 4.24 4.93 10.74
CA VAL A 162 3.92 3.54 10.35
C VAL A 162 3.83 3.49 8.83
N GLY A 163 4.66 2.66 8.21
CA GLY A 163 4.66 2.41 6.76
C GLY A 163 4.06 1.06 6.42
N ALA A 164 3.11 1.04 5.49
CA ALA A 164 2.55 -0.16 4.88
C ALA A 164 3.50 -0.75 3.82
N ASP A 165 3.32 -2.05 3.49
CA ASP A 165 4.09 -2.77 2.47
C ASP A 165 5.61 -2.77 2.69
N GLY A 166 6.04 -2.81 3.96
CA GLY A 166 7.46 -2.77 4.30
C GLY A 166 8.31 -3.94 3.76
N PRO A 167 9.63 -3.78 3.74
CA PRO A 167 10.41 -2.66 4.29
C PRO A 167 10.53 -1.45 3.36
N ASP A 168 10.67 -0.25 3.94
CA ASP A 168 10.88 0.99 3.19
C ASP A 168 12.22 1.67 3.54
N HIS A 169 13.28 1.22 2.88
CA HIS A 169 14.62 1.76 3.12
C HIS A 169 14.83 3.18 2.56
N LEU A 170 13.98 3.63 1.63
CA LEU A 170 14.01 5.03 1.18
C LEU A 170 13.60 5.97 2.31
N LEU A 171 12.58 5.60 3.08
CA LEU A 171 12.17 6.34 4.26
C LEU A 171 13.30 6.40 5.30
N PHE A 172 14.00 5.28 5.56
CA PHE A 172 15.07 5.24 6.56
C PHE A 172 16.24 6.14 6.16
N THR A 173 16.63 6.12 4.87
CA THR A 173 17.68 7.02 4.34
C THR A 173 17.28 8.50 4.45
N ALA A 174 16.05 8.84 4.09
CA ALA A 174 15.55 10.20 4.24
C ALA A 174 15.60 10.68 5.70
N LEU A 175 15.17 9.81 6.63
CA LEU A 175 15.17 10.13 8.06
C LEU A 175 16.57 10.34 8.64
N ASP A 176 17.57 9.54 8.24
CA ASP A 176 18.95 9.76 8.67
C ASP A 176 19.41 11.18 8.36
N ASN A 177 19.16 11.65 7.14
CA ASN A 177 19.56 12.96 6.67
C ASN A 177 18.72 14.10 7.29
N LEU A 178 17.39 13.98 7.24
CA LEU A 178 16.48 15.02 7.73
C LEU A 178 16.57 15.22 9.25
N ILE A 179 16.74 14.14 10.03
CA ILE A 179 16.92 14.25 11.49
C ILE A 179 18.27 14.88 11.82
N ALA A 180 19.33 14.54 11.08
CA ALA A 180 20.64 15.15 11.27
C ALA A 180 20.64 16.65 10.92
N GLU A 181 19.83 17.07 9.93
CA GLU A 181 19.63 18.47 9.55
C GLU A 181 18.59 19.20 10.44
N HIS A 182 17.99 18.52 11.43
CA HIS A 182 16.92 19.05 12.30
C HIS A 182 15.66 19.52 11.55
N LYS A 183 15.39 18.97 10.38
CA LYS A 183 14.23 19.30 9.55
C LYS A 183 12.97 18.55 9.97
N VAL A 184 13.16 17.37 10.57
CA VAL A 184 12.08 16.57 11.17
C VAL A 184 12.48 16.13 12.59
N PRO A 185 11.52 15.79 13.46
CA PRO A 185 11.84 15.29 14.79
C PRO A 185 12.59 13.96 14.74
N ALA A 186 13.36 13.64 15.78
CA ALA A 186 13.97 12.33 15.94
C ALA A 186 12.87 11.29 16.16
N MET A 187 12.33 10.76 15.06
CA MET A 187 11.20 9.83 15.04
C MET A 187 11.61 8.39 14.73
N ILE A 188 10.80 7.45 15.16
CA ILE A 188 10.93 6.03 14.84
C ILE A 188 10.10 5.73 13.58
N ALA A 189 10.67 4.97 12.64
CA ALA A 189 9.89 4.47 11.51
C ALA A 189 9.63 2.97 11.66
N ILE A 190 8.37 2.56 11.52
CA ILE A 190 7.90 1.18 11.68
C ILE A 190 7.37 0.73 10.33
N SER A 191 8.12 -0.12 9.66
CA SER A 191 7.79 -0.62 8.32
C SER A 191 7.22 -2.03 8.43
N ILE A 192 5.93 -2.17 8.12
CA ILE A 192 5.17 -3.41 8.35
C ILE A 192 4.90 -4.09 7.01
N GLY A 193 5.40 -5.32 6.85
CA GLY A 193 5.05 -6.17 5.73
C GLY A 193 3.59 -6.62 5.79
N ASN A 194 2.95 -6.81 4.65
CA ASN A 194 1.58 -7.33 4.56
C ASN A 194 1.52 -8.87 4.60
N GLY A 195 0.31 -9.41 4.66
CA GLY A 195 0.05 -10.86 4.63
C GLY A 195 0.03 -11.49 3.24
N SER A 196 0.48 -10.76 2.23
CA SER A 196 0.51 -11.16 0.82
C SER A 196 -0.81 -11.11 0.05
N GLY A 197 -0.71 -11.35 -1.25
CA GLY A 197 -1.82 -11.21 -2.19
C GLY A 197 -2.08 -9.76 -2.56
N ASP A 198 -3.17 -9.54 -3.28
CA ASP A 198 -3.63 -8.21 -3.70
C ASP A 198 -5.13 -8.21 -3.88
N ALA A 199 -5.76 -7.06 -3.61
CA ALA A 199 -7.19 -6.84 -3.73
C ALA A 199 -8.08 -7.83 -2.92
N GLN A 200 -9.33 -7.93 -3.30
CA GLN A 200 -10.37 -8.64 -2.55
C GLN A 200 -10.04 -10.12 -2.33
N GLY A 201 -10.32 -10.60 -1.14
CA GLY A 201 -10.12 -12.00 -0.75
C GLY A 201 -8.71 -12.39 -0.36
N SER A 202 -7.73 -11.51 -0.57
CA SER A 202 -6.36 -11.68 -0.08
C SER A 202 -6.19 -11.13 1.34
N GLU A 203 -5.14 -11.55 2.03
CA GLU A 203 -4.81 -10.99 3.34
C GLU A 203 -4.49 -9.50 3.25
N ARG A 204 -3.69 -9.07 2.27
CA ARG A 204 -3.40 -7.64 2.04
C ARG A 204 -4.65 -6.83 1.76
N GLY A 205 -5.62 -7.41 1.02
CA GLY A 205 -6.92 -6.78 0.82
C GLY A 205 -7.71 -6.64 2.13
N LEU A 206 -7.70 -7.68 2.97
CA LEU A 206 -8.32 -7.63 4.29
C LEU A 206 -7.65 -6.59 5.21
N GLU A 207 -6.33 -6.49 5.17
CA GLU A 207 -5.58 -5.53 5.98
C GLU A 207 -5.81 -4.08 5.54
N TYR A 208 -5.75 -3.80 4.23
CA TYR A 208 -5.64 -2.44 3.71
C TYR A 208 -6.93 -1.88 3.11
N ASP A 209 -7.80 -2.74 2.58
CA ASP A 209 -9.03 -2.31 1.89
C ASP A 209 -10.28 -2.47 2.79
N THR A 210 -10.11 -2.80 4.08
CA THR A 210 -11.20 -2.80 5.06
C THR A 210 -11.52 -1.36 5.47
N MET A 211 -12.73 -0.91 5.16
CA MET A 211 -13.19 0.45 5.51
C MET A 211 -13.57 0.53 6.99
N SER A 212 -12.56 0.45 7.88
CA SER A 212 -12.73 0.49 9.34
C SER A 212 -11.43 0.81 10.09
N GLY A 213 -11.51 0.98 11.41
CA GLY A 213 -10.34 1.20 12.27
C GLY A 213 -9.56 -0.07 12.65
N VAL A 214 -9.89 -1.24 12.10
CA VAL A 214 -9.35 -2.53 12.53
C VAL A 214 -7.84 -2.63 12.30
N TYR A 215 -7.31 -2.12 11.17
CA TYR A 215 -5.86 -2.16 10.94
C TYR A 215 -5.11 -1.23 11.89
N ALA A 216 -5.67 -0.07 12.23
CA ALA A 216 -5.10 0.80 13.25
C ALA A 216 -5.12 0.14 14.65
N GLU A 217 -6.19 -0.60 14.97
CA GLU A 217 -6.29 -1.39 16.20
C GLU A 217 -5.23 -2.51 16.24
N PHE A 218 -5.04 -3.23 15.14
CA PHE A 218 -3.98 -4.23 15.00
C PHE A 218 -2.60 -3.62 15.27
N VAL A 219 -2.31 -2.48 14.66
CA VAL A 219 -1.03 -1.79 14.87
C VAL A 219 -0.88 -1.40 16.34
N GLU A 220 -1.90 -0.75 16.93
CA GLU A 220 -1.84 -0.27 18.33
C GLU A 220 -1.69 -1.41 19.35
N THR A 221 -2.43 -2.52 19.15
CA THR A 221 -2.53 -3.56 20.21
C THR A 221 -1.57 -4.72 20.01
N GLU A 222 -1.15 -5.00 18.76
CA GLU A 222 -0.32 -6.17 18.48
C GLU A 222 1.09 -5.78 17.98
N VAL A 223 1.24 -4.73 17.16
CA VAL A 223 2.54 -4.37 16.59
C VAL A 223 3.35 -3.45 17.50
N LEU A 224 2.77 -2.33 17.98
CA LEU A 224 3.51 -1.34 18.77
C LEU A 224 4.10 -1.92 20.06
N PRO A 225 3.42 -2.81 20.82
CA PRO A 225 4.02 -3.46 21.99
C PRO A 225 5.25 -4.32 21.66
N LEU A 226 5.24 -4.99 20.50
CA LEU A 226 6.40 -5.75 20.03
C LEU A 226 7.56 -4.82 19.65
N VAL A 227 7.26 -3.68 19.01
CA VAL A 227 8.25 -2.65 18.68
C VAL A 227 8.91 -2.11 19.94
N GLU A 228 8.11 -1.68 20.94
CA GLU A 228 8.64 -1.14 22.20
C GLU A 228 9.54 -2.15 22.91
N THR A 229 9.12 -3.42 22.93
CA THR A 229 9.87 -4.51 23.59
C THR A 229 11.16 -4.85 22.86
N ASN A 230 11.09 -5.08 21.54
CA ASN A 230 12.25 -5.54 20.75
C ASN A 230 13.27 -4.44 20.52
N CYS A 231 12.83 -3.19 20.32
CA CYS A 231 13.72 -2.06 20.04
C CYS A 231 14.09 -1.27 21.31
N LYS A 232 13.48 -1.57 22.45
CA LYS A 232 13.66 -0.85 23.73
C LYS A 232 13.40 0.64 23.61
N VAL A 233 12.34 1.00 22.91
CA VAL A 233 11.90 2.38 22.68
C VAL A 233 10.58 2.65 23.43
N LYS A 234 10.22 3.93 23.56
CA LYS A 234 8.90 4.36 24.03
C LYS A 234 8.24 5.19 22.93
N LEU A 235 7.05 4.81 22.54
CA LEU A 235 6.29 5.48 21.48
C LEU A 235 5.27 6.45 22.07
N THR A 236 5.09 7.59 21.40
CA THR A 236 4.13 8.59 21.85
C THR A 236 2.69 8.09 21.79
N LYS A 237 1.87 8.56 22.71
CA LYS A 237 0.40 8.39 22.70
C LYS A 237 -0.32 9.60 22.10
N ASP A 238 0.41 10.67 21.82
CA ASP A 238 -0.10 11.87 21.20
C ASP A 238 -0.37 11.61 19.72
N PRO A 239 -1.61 11.76 19.22
CA PRO A 239 -1.94 11.52 17.82
C PRO A 239 -1.21 12.49 16.85
N ASP A 240 -0.84 13.70 17.29
CA ASP A 240 -0.01 14.64 16.53
C ASP A 240 1.43 14.15 16.34
N GLY A 241 1.89 13.27 17.21
CA GLY A 241 3.19 12.61 17.09
C GLY A 241 3.18 11.29 16.32
N ARG A 242 2.07 10.95 15.64
CA ARG A 242 1.88 9.68 14.94
C ARG A 242 1.48 9.90 13.51
N ALA A 243 2.22 9.29 12.60
CA ALA A 243 1.96 9.34 11.17
C ALA A 243 1.74 7.95 10.57
N THR A 244 1.00 7.89 9.48
CA THR A 244 0.78 6.72 8.64
C THR A 244 1.24 7.01 7.22
N MET A 245 1.79 6.01 6.53
CA MET A 245 2.33 6.16 5.18
C MET A 245 2.11 4.90 4.35
N GLY A 246 1.88 5.07 3.06
CA GLY A 246 1.87 3.95 2.12
C GLY A 246 1.72 4.34 0.67
N GLY A 247 1.79 3.34 -0.21
CA GLY A 247 1.53 3.47 -1.63
C GLY A 247 0.41 2.52 -2.06
N SER A 248 -0.36 2.89 -3.10
CA SER A 248 -1.46 2.06 -3.60
C SER A 248 -2.51 1.76 -2.50
N SER A 249 -2.91 0.51 -2.30
CA SER A 249 -3.77 0.12 -1.16
C SER A 249 -3.14 0.47 0.19
N GLY A 250 -1.80 0.46 0.32
CA GLY A 250 -1.13 0.96 1.52
C GLY A 250 -1.34 2.46 1.75
N GLY A 251 -1.49 3.25 0.66
CA GLY A 251 -1.82 4.67 0.73
C GLY A 251 -3.26 4.92 1.19
N SER A 252 -4.25 4.20 0.64
CA SER A 252 -5.62 4.27 1.17
C SER A 252 -5.70 3.77 2.61
N CYS A 253 -4.99 2.68 2.96
CA CYS A 253 -4.88 2.18 4.32
C CYS A 253 -4.35 3.25 5.30
N ALA A 254 -3.33 4.01 4.90
CA ALA A 254 -2.80 5.10 5.72
C ALA A 254 -3.89 6.14 6.07
N LEU A 255 -4.72 6.51 5.10
CA LEU A 255 -5.86 7.40 5.37
C LEU A 255 -6.96 6.70 6.18
N ILE A 256 -7.30 5.45 5.86
CA ILE A 256 -8.31 4.65 6.57
C ILE A 256 -7.97 4.59 8.08
N MET A 257 -6.71 4.30 8.42
CA MET A 257 -6.24 4.29 9.82
C MET A 257 -6.54 5.62 10.52
N ALA A 258 -6.11 6.74 9.95
CA ALA A 258 -6.28 8.06 10.55
C ALA A 258 -7.75 8.52 10.54
N TRP A 259 -8.51 8.17 9.51
CA TRP A 259 -9.92 8.54 9.39
C TRP A 259 -10.80 7.89 10.46
N TYR A 260 -10.63 6.57 10.64
CA TYR A 260 -11.43 5.81 11.60
C TYR A 260 -10.90 5.87 13.04
N ARG A 261 -9.60 6.18 13.19
CA ARG A 261 -8.94 6.31 14.50
C ARG A 261 -8.17 7.64 14.60
N PRO A 262 -8.89 8.79 14.50
CA PRO A 262 -8.26 10.10 14.69
C PRO A 262 -7.78 10.33 16.13
N ASP A 263 -8.19 9.50 17.08
CA ASP A 263 -7.61 9.42 18.42
C ASP A 263 -6.19 8.86 18.43
N LEU A 264 -5.76 8.18 17.36
CA LEU A 264 -4.44 7.56 17.25
C LEU A 264 -3.51 8.26 16.26
N TYR A 265 -4.01 8.77 15.12
CA TYR A 265 -3.19 9.29 14.02
C TYR A 265 -3.76 10.57 13.45
N HIS A 266 -2.92 11.60 13.30
CA HIS A 266 -3.30 12.87 12.66
C HIS A 266 -2.53 13.14 11.36
N ARG A 267 -1.47 12.40 11.03
CA ARG A 267 -0.59 12.67 9.88
C ARG A 267 -0.63 11.52 8.88
N VAL A 268 -0.89 11.85 7.61
CA VAL A 268 -1.08 10.85 6.53
C VAL A 268 -0.23 11.22 5.33
N LEU A 269 0.52 10.27 4.78
CA LEU A 269 1.31 10.42 3.57
C LEU A 269 0.98 9.29 2.59
N THR A 270 0.54 9.63 1.37
CA THR A 270 0.12 8.64 0.38
C THR A 270 0.77 8.87 -0.99
N TYR A 271 1.25 7.79 -1.59
CA TYR A 271 1.67 7.75 -2.99
C TYR A 271 0.69 6.90 -3.78
N SER A 272 0.08 7.46 -4.83
CA SER A 272 -0.89 6.75 -5.68
C SER A 272 -1.99 6.05 -4.87
N GLY A 273 -2.57 6.74 -3.86
CA GLY A 273 -3.55 6.14 -2.95
C GLY A 273 -4.72 5.50 -3.69
N THR A 274 -5.09 4.27 -3.30
CA THR A 274 -6.18 3.50 -3.89
C THR A 274 -7.54 4.02 -3.39
N PHE A 275 -7.90 5.26 -3.77
CA PHE A 275 -9.18 5.89 -3.40
C PHE A 275 -10.30 5.56 -4.40
N ILE A 276 -10.20 4.37 -5.01
CA ILE A 276 -11.13 3.81 -5.99
C ILE A 276 -12.17 2.90 -5.31
N ASN A 277 -13.11 2.37 -6.10
CA ASN A 277 -14.05 1.36 -5.62
C ASN A 277 -13.35 0.02 -5.35
N GLN A 278 -12.70 -0.06 -4.19
CA GLN A 278 -12.04 -1.27 -3.70
C GLN A 278 -12.21 -1.37 -2.19
N GLN A 279 -12.75 -2.51 -1.73
CA GLN A 279 -12.82 -2.87 -0.31
C GLN A 279 -12.89 -4.37 -0.13
N TRP A 280 -12.50 -4.83 1.04
CA TRP A 280 -12.65 -6.20 1.49
C TRP A 280 -12.61 -6.30 3.02
N PRO A 281 -13.58 -6.98 3.69
CA PRO A 281 -14.84 -7.49 3.12
C PRO A 281 -15.78 -6.37 2.66
N TYR A 282 -16.82 -6.73 1.91
CA TYR A 282 -17.84 -5.76 1.51
C TYR A 282 -18.56 -5.19 2.72
N ASN A 283 -18.72 -3.86 2.75
CA ASN A 283 -19.45 -3.13 3.77
C ASN A 283 -20.54 -2.28 3.09
N ALA A 284 -21.79 -2.51 3.45
CA ALA A 284 -22.93 -1.78 2.87
C ALA A 284 -23.00 -0.30 3.28
N GLU A 285 -22.29 0.11 4.34
CA GLU A 285 -22.19 1.52 4.76
C GLU A 285 -21.20 2.30 3.89
N THR A 286 -20.27 1.60 3.25
CA THR A 286 -19.30 2.16 2.32
C THR A 286 -19.26 1.30 1.04
N PRO A 287 -20.36 1.26 0.25
CA PRO A 287 -20.52 0.29 -0.83
C PRO A 287 -19.43 0.37 -1.90
N HIS A 288 -18.82 1.53 -2.09
CA HIS A 288 -17.75 1.78 -3.05
C HIS A 288 -16.35 1.83 -2.40
N GLY A 289 -16.18 1.26 -1.20
CA GLY A 289 -14.89 1.20 -0.54
C GLY A 289 -14.25 2.57 -0.32
N ALA A 290 -12.96 2.71 -0.68
CA ALA A 290 -12.22 3.96 -0.48
C ALA A 290 -12.68 5.12 -1.40
N TRP A 291 -13.45 4.84 -2.46
CA TRP A 291 -14.13 5.88 -3.27
C TRP A 291 -15.07 6.74 -2.41
N GLU A 292 -15.66 6.15 -1.38
CA GLU A 292 -16.56 6.86 -0.46
C GLU A 292 -15.90 8.03 0.28
N PHE A 293 -14.58 8.07 0.38
CA PHE A 293 -13.92 9.21 1.01
C PHE A 293 -14.26 10.52 0.35
N HIS A 294 -14.15 10.58 -0.97
CA HIS A 294 -14.41 11.83 -1.71
C HIS A 294 -15.87 11.99 -2.14
N GLU A 295 -16.65 10.91 -2.17
CA GLU A 295 -18.05 10.97 -2.56
C GLU A 295 -18.97 11.32 -1.38
N HIS A 296 -18.75 10.73 -0.22
CA HIS A 296 -19.66 10.86 0.93
C HIS A 296 -18.98 11.18 2.27
N LEU A 297 -17.89 10.49 2.62
CA LEU A 297 -17.35 10.53 3.99
C LEU A 297 -16.77 11.91 4.34
N ILE A 298 -15.89 12.46 3.50
CA ILE A 298 -15.31 13.78 3.73
C ILE A 298 -16.38 14.87 3.55
N PRO A 299 -17.17 14.90 2.45
CA PRO A 299 -18.23 15.91 2.30
C PRO A 299 -19.27 15.89 3.41
N GLY A 300 -19.65 14.71 3.88
CA GLY A 300 -20.74 14.51 4.87
C GLY A 300 -20.33 14.72 6.33
N SER A 301 -19.04 14.92 6.65
CA SER A 301 -18.55 15.05 8.02
C SER A 301 -17.92 16.40 8.31
N ALA A 302 -17.79 16.74 9.60
CA ALA A 302 -16.92 17.83 10.02
C ALA A 302 -15.44 17.46 9.72
N ALA A 303 -14.62 18.47 9.44
CA ALA A 303 -13.19 18.24 9.24
C ALA A 303 -12.58 17.60 10.49
N LYS A 304 -11.81 16.54 10.27
CA LYS A 304 -11.03 15.86 11.31
C LYS A 304 -9.66 16.54 11.46
N PRO A 305 -8.96 16.40 12.57
CA PRO A 305 -7.65 17.02 12.79
C PRO A 305 -6.54 16.28 12.01
N LEU A 306 -6.72 16.11 10.70
CA LEU A 306 -5.80 15.38 9.84
C LEU A 306 -4.98 16.35 8.99
N ARG A 307 -3.70 16.03 8.83
CA ARG A 307 -2.77 16.63 7.90
C ARG A 307 -2.40 15.60 6.85
N ILE A 308 -2.68 15.87 5.57
CA ILE A 308 -2.70 14.84 4.52
C ILE A 308 -1.82 15.27 3.34
N TRP A 309 -0.74 14.54 3.10
CA TRP A 309 0.07 14.67 1.90
C TRP A 309 -0.26 13.57 0.90
N MET A 310 -0.46 13.93 -0.38
CA MET A 310 -0.87 13.00 -1.43
C MET A 310 -0.10 13.24 -2.73
N GLU A 311 0.19 12.16 -3.45
CA GLU A 311 0.75 12.21 -4.80
C GLU A 311 0.04 11.24 -5.73
N VAL A 312 -0.07 11.61 -7.01
CA VAL A 312 -0.49 10.73 -8.10
C VAL A 312 0.27 11.04 -9.39
N GLY A 313 0.66 10.02 -10.13
CA GLY A 313 1.31 10.17 -11.43
C GLY A 313 0.31 10.37 -12.58
N ASP A 314 0.69 11.15 -13.61
CA ASP A 314 -0.13 11.41 -14.81
C ASP A 314 -0.45 10.14 -15.63
N ARG A 315 0.30 9.06 -15.42
CA ARG A 315 0.14 7.74 -16.03
C ARG A 315 -0.18 6.65 -15.00
N ASP A 316 -0.82 7.04 -13.91
CA ASP A 316 -1.27 6.11 -12.88
C ASP A 316 -2.33 5.13 -13.40
N LEU A 317 -2.65 4.10 -12.65
CA LEU A 317 -3.52 3.00 -13.06
C LEU A 317 -4.89 3.50 -13.52
N PHE A 318 -5.35 2.87 -14.58
CA PHE A 318 -6.67 3.08 -15.15
C PHE A 318 -7.26 1.72 -15.55
N ASN A 319 -8.28 1.26 -14.84
CA ASN A 319 -8.88 -0.06 -15.02
C ASN A 319 -10.39 0.04 -15.31
N PRO A 320 -10.82 0.60 -16.45
CA PRO A 320 -12.23 0.91 -16.75
C PRO A 320 -13.11 -0.34 -16.90
N ASN A 321 -12.50 -1.51 -17.05
CA ASN A 321 -13.21 -2.78 -17.20
C ASN A 321 -13.43 -3.52 -15.88
N VAL A 322 -12.82 -3.06 -14.79
CA VAL A 322 -13.08 -3.61 -13.46
C VAL A 322 -14.43 -3.06 -12.99
N MET A 323 -15.35 -3.94 -12.64
CA MET A 323 -16.73 -3.67 -12.27
C MET A 323 -17.54 -2.75 -13.21
N ARG A 324 -16.92 -2.09 -14.18
CA ARG A 324 -17.52 -1.19 -15.19
C ARG A 324 -18.38 -0.06 -14.61
N ASP A 325 -17.96 0.45 -13.47
CA ASP A 325 -18.65 1.48 -12.69
C ASP A 325 -18.01 2.87 -12.85
N ASN A 326 -16.92 2.97 -13.60
CA ASN A 326 -16.08 4.17 -13.79
C ASN A 326 -15.40 4.68 -12.50
N MET A 327 -15.27 3.84 -11.48
CA MET A 327 -14.64 4.18 -10.20
C MET A 327 -13.25 3.57 -10.04
N HIS A 328 -12.55 3.24 -11.16
CA HIS A 328 -11.25 2.58 -11.16
C HIS A 328 -10.19 3.36 -11.94
N ASP A 329 -10.21 4.70 -11.81
CA ASP A 329 -9.20 5.62 -12.29
C ASP A 329 -8.49 6.25 -11.08
N TRP A 330 -7.22 5.89 -10.85
CA TRP A 330 -6.44 6.42 -9.71
C TRP A 330 -6.21 7.92 -9.81
N VAL A 331 -5.99 8.45 -11.02
CA VAL A 331 -5.82 9.90 -11.22
C VAL A 331 -7.10 10.62 -10.80
N GLN A 332 -8.25 10.20 -11.35
CA GLN A 332 -9.54 10.83 -11.04
C GLN A 332 -9.87 10.72 -9.54
N ALA A 333 -9.60 9.58 -8.91
CA ALA A 333 -9.88 9.38 -7.49
C ALA A 333 -9.04 10.31 -6.60
N ASN A 334 -7.73 10.45 -6.89
CA ASN A 334 -6.84 11.35 -6.14
C ASN A 334 -7.16 12.84 -6.40
N GLU A 335 -7.55 13.22 -7.63
CA GLU A 335 -8.06 14.55 -7.96
C GLU A 335 -9.36 14.89 -7.19
N ASN A 336 -10.28 13.93 -7.10
CA ASN A 336 -11.50 14.08 -6.31
C ASN A 336 -11.17 14.24 -4.81
N MET A 337 -10.20 13.47 -4.29
CA MET A 337 -9.72 13.64 -2.92
C MET A 337 -9.19 15.05 -2.67
N ALA A 338 -8.31 15.56 -3.53
CA ALA A 338 -7.75 16.91 -3.41
C ALA A 338 -8.86 17.97 -3.38
N ARG A 339 -9.89 17.84 -4.24
CA ARG A 339 -11.03 18.75 -4.28
C ARG A 339 -11.80 18.79 -2.95
N VAL A 340 -12.20 17.63 -2.44
CA VAL A 340 -13.00 17.59 -1.20
C VAL A 340 -12.18 17.98 0.04
N LEU A 341 -10.87 17.75 0.05
CA LEU A 341 -10.00 18.24 1.11
C LEU A 341 -9.90 19.78 1.11
N ALA A 342 -9.78 20.39 -0.08
CA ALA A 342 -9.82 21.84 -0.25
C ALA A 342 -11.16 22.41 0.24
N ASP A 343 -12.28 21.86 -0.25
CA ASP A 343 -13.63 22.32 0.08
C ASP A 343 -13.92 22.24 1.60
N LYS A 344 -13.31 21.32 2.30
CA LYS A 344 -13.45 21.13 3.75
C LYS A 344 -12.41 21.89 4.58
N GLY A 345 -11.44 22.55 3.95
CA GLY A 345 -10.41 23.32 4.63
C GLY A 345 -9.40 22.47 5.42
N TYR A 346 -9.07 21.28 4.93
CA TYR A 346 -8.00 20.47 5.51
C TYR A 346 -6.63 21.11 5.27
N HIS A 347 -5.69 20.85 6.16
CA HIS A 347 -4.28 20.99 5.84
C HIS A 347 -3.87 19.84 4.93
N TYR A 348 -3.67 20.12 3.65
CA TYR A 348 -3.25 19.11 2.68
C TYR A 348 -2.29 19.68 1.65
N GLN A 349 -1.45 18.81 1.10
CA GLN A 349 -0.64 19.08 -0.08
C GLN A 349 -0.85 17.96 -1.07
N PHE A 350 -1.23 18.31 -2.30
CA PHE A 350 -1.47 17.37 -3.39
C PHE A 350 -0.48 17.62 -4.52
N ILE A 351 0.22 16.56 -4.94
CA ILE A 351 1.21 16.56 -6.00
C ILE A 351 0.69 15.76 -7.19
N PHE A 352 0.50 16.43 -8.32
CA PHE A 352 0.30 15.79 -9.61
C PHE A 352 1.64 15.68 -10.33
N ALA A 353 2.17 14.47 -10.51
CA ALA A 353 3.49 14.24 -11.08
C ALA A 353 3.40 13.89 -12.57
N ARG A 354 3.95 14.75 -13.45
CA ARG A 354 4.07 14.46 -14.87
C ARG A 354 5.11 13.38 -15.13
N ASN A 355 4.94 12.59 -16.19
CA ASN A 355 5.85 11.50 -16.57
C ASN A 355 6.04 10.43 -15.48
N ALA A 356 5.04 10.21 -14.67
CA ALA A 356 5.04 9.30 -13.53
C ALA A 356 3.95 8.23 -13.65
N GLY A 357 4.27 7.01 -13.20
CA GLY A 357 3.34 5.88 -13.12
C GLY A 357 2.86 5.63 -11.70
N HIS A 358 2.30 4.44 -11.49
CA HIS A 358 1.78 4.02 -10.20
C HIS A 358 2.90 3.84 -9.16
N VAL A 359 2.81 4.57 -8.03
CA VAL A 359 3.81 4.57 -6.96
C VAL A 359 5.22 4.77 -7.52
N ASP A 360 5.40 5.82 -8.32
CA ASP A 360 6.65 6.01 -9.08
C ASP A 360 7.83 6.25 -8.14
N ARG A 361 8.82 5.36 -8.22
CA ARG A 361 9.99 5.41 -7.36
C ARG A 361 10.80 6.71 -7.52
N LYS A 362 10.87 7.27 -8.75
CA LYS A 362 11.64 8.50 -8.99
C LYS A 362 10.95 9.71 -8.37
N VAL A 363 9.61 9.76 -8.49
CA VAL A 363 8.81 10.79 -7.81
C VAL A 363 8.99 10.69 -6.31
N LYS A 364 8.90 9.49 -5.75
CA LYS A 364 9.15 9.28 -4.31
C LYS A 364 10.56 9.71 -3.90
N GLN A 365 11.58 9.41 -4.70
CA GLN A 365 12.94 9.85 -4.42
C GLN A 365 13.15 11.36 -4.57
N GLN A 366 12.32 12.06 -5.32
CA GLN A 366 12.33 13.50 -5.42
C GLN A 366 11.59 14.16 -4.26
N THR A 367 10.41 13.65 -3.90
CA THR A 367 9.44 14.36 -3.06
C THR A 367 9.43 13.93 -1.59
N LEU A 368 9.89 12.72 -1.24
CA LEU A 368 9.77 12.19 0.12
C LEU A 368 10.39 13.09 1.20
N PRO A 369 11.58 13.71 1.00
CA PRO A 369 12.14 14.61 2.01
C PRO A 369 11.22 15.77 2.35
N GLU A 370 10.76 16.54 1.35
CA GLU A 370 9.85 17.66 1.59
C GLU A 370 8.49 17.22 2.09
N ALA A 371 7.98 16.10 1.59
CA ALA A 371 6.74 15.52 2.09
C ALA A 371 6.82 15.25 3.61
N LEU A 372 7.95 14.74 4.07
CA LEU A 372 8.19 14.53 5.51
C LEU A 372 8.35 15.86 6.26
N GLU A 373 9.08 16.84 5.73
CA GLU A 373 9.20 18.17 6.32
C GLU A 373 7.81 18.83 6.43
N TRP A 374 7.02 18.80 5.34
CA TRP A 374 5.66 19.33 5.33
C TRP A 374 4.76 18.58 6.33
N LEU A 375 4.84 17.25 6.35
CA LEU A 375 4.00 16.41 7.21
C LEU A 375 4.25 16.66 8.70
N TRP A 376 5.51 16.87 9.10
CA TRP A 376 5.93 17.08 10.48
C TRP A 376 6.05 18.54 10.89
N LYS A 377 5.69 19.46 10.01
CA LYS A 377 5.66 20.90 10.32
C LYS A 377 4.78 21.14 11.55
N ASP A 378 5.23 22.05 12.41
CA ASP A 378 4.56 22.48 13.64
C ASP A 378 4.35 21.36 14.69
N TYR A 379 4.99 20.20 14.52
CA TYR A 379 5.00 19.20 15.57
C TYR A 379 6.03 19.56 16.66
N HIS A 380 5.53 19.73 17.87
CA HIS A 380 6.38 19.96 19.05
C HIS A 380 6.17 18.80 20.03
N PRO A 381 7.22 17.99 20.30
CA PRO A 381 7.10 16.92 21.29
C PRO A 381 6.62 17.46 22.64
N VAL A 382 5.63 16.83 23.23
CA VAL A 382 5.21 17.16 24.59
C VAL A 382 6.35 16.82 25.54
N THR A 383 7.10 17.83 25.96
CA THR A 383 8.10 17.69 27.03
C THR A 383 7.35 17.54 28.37
N LYS A 384 7.36 16.31 28.93
CA LYS A 384 6.95 16.08 30.32
C LYS A 384 8.13 16.24 31.25
#